data_a2a9625713246607c177e5cbab552bd2
#
_entry.id   a2a9625713246607c177e5cbab552bd2
#
_cell.length_a   1.000
_cell.length_b   1.000
_cell.length_c   1.000
_cell.angle_alpha   90.00
_cell.angle_beta   90.00
_cell.angle_gamma   90.00
#
_symmetry.space_group_name_H-M   'P 1'
#
loop_
_entity.id
_entity.type
_entity.pdbx_description
1 polymer ?
#
loop_
_entity_poly.entity_id
_entity_poly.type
_entity_poly.pdbx_seq_one_letter_code
_entity_poly.pdbx_strand_id
1 'polypeptide(L)'
;PKLAMQNLLDTLKMKSEKYGLKNLGIMVDNEGDLASPNEKDREQGVENHKKWIDAAAFLGCYYIRVNLFGTDDETVWVSQSVKSLIQLADYAKTKNVNVIVENHGYLSSNIPVLIKVMKGVNLPNCGVLPDFGNFCLKREGGERWNAKCVDEYDRYIGVKAMMPYAKSVSAKSYDFNDKGDETLIDYYKMLQIVKDGGYKGFIGIEYEGNRLSEDEGIIATKNLVLKAAQTLK
;
A
#
# COMPACT_ATOMS: atom_id res chain seq x y z
N PRO A 1 27.13 1.54 8.27
CA PRO A 1 25.73 1.47 7.85
C PRO A 1 24.80 0.89 8.93
N LYS A 2 25.17 -0.23 9.58
CA LYS A 2 24.30 -0.87 10.61
C LYS A 2 24.07 0.03 11.84
N LEU A 3 25.11 0.73 12.33
CA LEU A 3 25.00 1.63 13.49
C LEU A 3 24.09 2.83 13.19
N ALA A 4 24.20 3.41 11.99
CA ALA A 4 23.35 4.53 11.57
C ALA A 4 21.87 4.13 11.48
N MET A 5 21.58 2.95 10.95
CA MET A 5 20.23 2.40 10.90
C MET A 5 19.69 2.18 12.33
N GLN A 6 20.45 1.58 13.22
CA GLN A 6 20.03 1.35 14.60
C GLN A 6 19.73 2.67 15.32
N ASN A 7 20.60 3.68 15.22
CA ASN A 7 20.37 4.99 15.81
C ASN A 7 19.09 5.67 15.29
N LEU A 8 18.77 5.49 13.99
CA LEU A 8 17.53 5.99 13.41
C LEU A 8 16.31 5.28 14.02
N LEU A 9 16.34 3.95 14.08
CA LEU A 9 15.25 3.15 14.65
C LEU A 9 15.02 3.48 16.13
N ASP A 10 16.09 3.62 16.91
CA ASP A 10 16.00 4.01 18.32
C ASP A 10 15.37 5.41 18.47
N THR A 11 15.75 6.35 17.59
CA THR A 11 15.20 7.71 17.57
C THR A 11 13.71 7.70 17.22
N LEU A 12 13.29 6.93 16.21
CA LEU A 12 11.89 6.81 15.82
C LEU A 12 11.05 6.18 16.93
N LYS A 13 11.56 5.12 17.56
CA LYS A 13 10.90 4.45 18.67
C LYS A 13 10.71 5.38 19.85
N MET A 14 11.78 6.06 20.28
CA MET A 14 11.72 7.04 21.35
C MET A 14 10.72 8.17 21.08
N LYS A 15 10.68 8.69 19.84
CA LYS A 15 9.71 9.75 19.46
C LYS A 15 8.29 9.25 19.49
N SER A 16 8.01 8.07 18.92
CA SER A 16 6.65 7.51 18.93
C SER A 16 6.17 7.24 20.37
N GLU A 17 7.02 6.69 21.23
CA GLU A 17 6.70 6.47 22.64
C GLU A 17 6.43 7.80 23.38
N LYS A 18 7.31 8.81 23.17
CA LYS A 18 7.17 10.15 23.78
C LYS A 18 5.82 10.82 23.45
N TYR A 19 5.35 10.65 22.23
CA TYR A 19 4.10 11.29 21.76
C TYR A 19 2.88 10.35 21.77
N GLY A 20 3.01 9.13 22.31
CA GLY A 20 1.93 8.16 22.36
C GLY A 20 1.45 7.69 20.98
N LEU A 21 2.34 7.69 19.98
CA LEU A 21 2.03 7.31 18.60
C LEU A 21 2.24 5.80 18.41
N LYS A 22 1.44 5.21 17.52
CA LYS A 22 1.61 3.84 17.05
C LYS A 22 2.27 3.85 15.68
N ASN A 23 3.38 3.15 15.53
CA ASN A 23 3.98 2.88 14.24
C ASN A 23 3.16 1.78 13.55
N LEU A 24 2.48 2.09 12.45
CA LEU A 24 1.59 1.14 11.78
C LEU A 24 2.32 0.27 10.75
N GLY A 25 3.22 0.85 9.99
CA GLY A 25 3.93 0.13 8.94
C GLY A 25 5.11 0.90 8.38
N ILE A 26 5.92 0.19 7.60
CA ILE A 26 7.00 0.75 6.79
C ILE A 26 6.65 0.52 5.33
N MET A 27 6.68 1.59 4.53
CA MET A 27 6.53 1.52 3.07
C MET A 27 7.92 1.33 2.46
N VAL A 28 8.13 0.20 1.80
CA VAL A 28 9.45 -0.19 1.27
C VAL A 28 9.51 0.07 -0.22
N ASP A 29 10.47 0.88 -0.65
CA ASP A 29 10.76 1.19 -2.04
C ASP A 29 12.23 0.91 -2.37
N ASN A 30 12.53 0.66 -3.66
CA ASN A 30 13.88 0.57 -4.21
C ASN A 30 14.78 -0.54 -3.61
N GLU A 31 14.18 -1.63 -3.14
CA GLU A 31 14.92 -2.80 -2.60
C GLU A 31 15.02 -3.98 -3.57
N GLY A 32 14.71 -3.76 -4.85
CA GLY A 32 14.73 -4.76 -5.90
C GLY A 32 13.34 -5.28 -6.28
N ASP A 33 13.28 -5.92 -7.44
CA ASP A 33 12.04 -6.30 -8.10
C ASP A 33 11.55 -7.68 -7.67
N LEU A 34 10.49 -7.71 -6.87
CA LEU A 34 9.91 -8.95 -6.32
C LEU A 34 9.19 -9.82 -7.36
N ALA A 35 8.89 -9.27 -8.55
CA ALA A 35 8.31 -10.00 -9.67
C ALA A 35 9.30 -10.18 -10.84
N SER A 36 10.61 -10.02 -10.60
CA SER A 36 11.63 -10.22 -11.63
C SER A 36 11.58 -11.63 -12.20
N PRO A 37 11.63 -11.80 -13.54
CA PRO A 37 11.80 -13.11 -14.18
C PRO A 37 13.17 -13.71 -13.94
N ASN A 38 14.19 -12.88 -13.63
CA ASN A 38 15.51 -13.34 -13.23
C ASN A 38 15.47 -13.81 -11.77
N GLU A 39 15.68 -15.10 -11.55
CA GLU A 39 15.61 -15.69 -10.21
C GLU A 39 16.62 -15.07 -9.23
N LYS A 40 17.86 -14.82 -9.67
CA LYS A 40 18.90 -14.22 -8.82
C LYS A 40 18.51 -12.80 -8.36
N ASP A 41 17.97 -11.98 -9.27
CA ASP A 41 17.58 -10.62 -8.96
C ASP A 41 16.35 -10.61 -8.02
N ARG A 42 15.40 -11.51 -8.28
CA ARG A 42 14.22 -11.69 -7.45
C ARG A 42 14.59 -12.13 -6.02
N GLU A 43 15.45 -13.15 -5.88
CA GLU A 43 15.95 -13.64 -4.59
C GLU A 43 16.72 -12.53 -3.83
N GLN A 44 17.53 -11.75 -4.55
CA GLN A 44 18.21 -10.60 -3.95
C GLN A 44 17.21 -9.55 -3.46
N GLY A 45 16.14 -9.29 -4.23
CA GLY A 45 15.04 -8.42 -3.80
C GLY A 45 14.39 -8.93 -2.51
N VAL A 46 14.05 -10.21 -2.44
CA VAL A 46 13.50 -10.82 -1.22
C VAL A 46 14.44 -10.63 -0.03
N GLU A 47 15.74 -10.90 -0.20
CA GLU A 47 16.72 -10.75 0.87
C GLU A 47 16.84 -9.30 1.36
N ASN A 48 16.82 -8.35 0.43
CA ASN A 48 16.90 -6.92 0.75
C ASN A 48 15.69 -6.44 1.58
N HIS A 49 14.50 -7.02 1.39
CA HIS A 49 13.30 -6.66 2.14
C HIS A 49 13.30 -7.17 3.58
N LYS A 50 14.04 -8.23 3.91
CA LYS A 50 14.06 -8.80 5.27
C LYS A 50 14.51 -7.82 6.34
N LYS A 51 15.48 -6.96 6.06
CA LYS A 51 15.93 -5.91 6.98
C LYS A 51 14.80 -4.96 7.39
N TRP A 52 13.83 -4.71 6.48
CA TRP A 52 12.68 -3.86 6.77
C TRP A 52 11.62 -4.56 7.60
N ILE A 53 11.49 -5.89 7.45
CA ILE A 53 10.68 -6.71 8.35
C ILE A 53 11.25 -6.66 9.77
N ASP A 54 12.59 -6.77 9.93
CA ASP A 54 13.26 -6.65 11.23
C ASP A 54 13.08 -5.24 11.82
N ALA A 55 13.22 -4.19 11.00
CA ALA A 55 12.99 -2.81 11.42
C ALA A 55 11.51 -2.59 11.85
N ALA A 56 10.56 -3.12 11.10
CA ALA A 56 9.14 -3.06 11.42
C ALA A 56 8.84 -3.75 12.76
N ALA A 57 9.38 -4.93 12.98
CA ALA A 57 9.26 -5.65 14.24
C ALA A 57 9.84 -4.86 15.43
N PHE A 58 11.02 -4.27 15.26
CA PHE A 58 11.67 -3.43 16.28
C PHE A 58 10.84 -2.20 16.66
N LEU A 59 10.22 -1.55 15.67
CA LEU A 59 9.36 -0.38 15.87
C LEU A 59 7.95 -0.71 16.35
N GLY A 60 7.59 -2.00 16.43
CA GLY A 60 6.24 -2.45 16.75
C GLY A 60 5.23 -2.20 15.63
N CYS A 61 5.70 -2.12 14.40
CA CYS A 61 4.84 -1.98 13.22
C CYS A 61 4.04 -3.26 12.97
N TYR A 62 2.84 -3.06 12.42
CA TYR A 62 1.93 -4.14 12.08
C TYR A 62 2.25 -4.78 10.73
N TYR A 63 2.86 -4.02 9.78
CA TYR A 63 3.19 -4.49 8.44
C TYR A 63 4.40 -3.80 7.82
N ILE A 64 4.92 -4.41 6.76
CA ILE A 64 5.65 -3.73 5.70
C ILE A 64 4.80 -3.71 4.42
N ARG A 65 4.79 -2.60 3.67
CA ARG A 65 4.24 -2.54 2.31
C ARG A 65 5.35 -2.73 1.30
N VAL A 66 5.14 -3.60 0.34
CA VAL A 66 6.07 -3.90 -0.74
C VAL A 66 5.44 -3.61 -2.10
N ASN A 67 6.27 -3.32 -3.10
CA ASN A 67 5.89 -3.20 -4.51
C ASN A 67 6.19 -4.50 -5.26
N LEU A 68 5.35 -4.81 -6.26
CA LEU A 68 5.55 -5.95 -7.14
C LEU A 68 5.92 -5.45 -8.54
N PHE A 69 7.20 -5.12 -8.73
CA PHE A 69 7.75 -4.74 -10.03
C PHE A 69 8.66 -5.83 -10.57
N GLY A 70 9.03 -5.73 -11.88
CA GLY A 70 10.03 -6.60 -12.49
C GLY A 70 9.69 -7.10 -13.89
N THR A 71 8.41 -7.17 -14.27
CA THR A 71 7.98 -7.59 -15.61
C THR A 71 6.59 -7.08 -15.94
N ASP A 72 6.28 -6.94 -17.23
CA ASP A 72 4.95 -6.63 -17.76
C ASP A 72 4.20 -7.87 -18.28
N ASP A 73 4.85 -9.05 -18.29
CA ASP A 73 4.18 -10.33 -18.56
C ASP A 73 3.35 -10.75 -17.35
N GLU A 74 2.02 -10.74 -17.49
CA GLU A 74 1.08 -11.04 -16.40
C GLU A 74 1.33 -12.42 -15.78
N THR A 75 1.60 -13.45 -16.59
CA THR A 75 1.78 -14.82 -16.12
C THR A 75 3.04 -14.94 -15.28
N VAL A 76 4.13 -14.35 -15.77
CA VAL A 76 5.42 -14.30 -15.05
C VAL A 76 5.26 -13.45 -13.79
N TRP A 77 4.62 -12.27 -13.89
CA TRP A 77 4.39 -11.38 -12.75
C TRP A 77 3.65 -12.09 -11.62
N VAL A 78 2.55 -12.77 -11.92
CA VAL A 78 1.77 -13.51 -10.92
C VAL A 78 2.62 -14.60 -10.29
N SER A 79 3.31 -15.43 -11.09
CA SER A 79 4.07 -16.57 -10.58
C SER A 79 5.26 -16.15 -9.71
N GLN A 80 6.01 -15.11 -10.12
CA GLN A 80 7.16 -14.64 -9.36
C GLN A 80 6.74 -13.85 -8.11
N SER A 81 5.69 -13.03 -8.20
CA SER A 81 5.11 -12.34 -7.04
C SER A 81 4.67 -13.32 -5.95
N VAL A 82 3.99 -14.41 -6.33
CA VAL A 82 3.57 -15.44 -5.37
C VAL A 82 4.78 -16.06 -4.66
N LYS A 83 5.83 -16.41 -5.39
CA LYS A 83 7.06 -17.00 -4.80
C LYS A 83 7.70 -16.01 -3.80
N SER A 84 7.88 -14.75 -4.19
CA SER A 84 8.51 -13.74 -3.34
C SER A 84 7.70 -13.42 -2.10
N LEU A 85 6.38 -13.29 -2.26
CA LEU A 85 5.51 -12.98 -1.12
C LEU A 85 5.40 -14.14 -0.12
N ILE A 86 5.42 -15.41 -0.57
CA ILE A 86 5.48 -16.56 0.32
C ILE A 86 6.76 -16.52 1.17
N GLN A 87 7.93 -16.32 0.53
CA GLN A 87 9.21 -16.25 1.24
C GLN A 87 9.24 -15.09 2.26
N LEU A 88 8.76 -13.91 1.86
CA LEU A 88 8.70 -12.74 2.77
C LEU A 88 7.70 -12.97 3.90
N ALA A 89 6.52 -13.52 3.61
CA ALA A 89 5.50 -13.78 4.61
C ALA A 89 5.95 -14.84 5.63
N ASP A 90 6.63 -15.89 5.19
CA ASP A 90 7.20 -16.91 6.08
C ASP A 90 8.26 -16.30 7.02
N TYR A 91 9.14 -15.44 6.49
CA TYR A 91 10.09 -14.72 7.33
C TYR A 91 9.38 -13.76 8.30
N ALA A 92 8.44 -12.96 7.81
CA ALA A 92 7.71 -11.96 8.59
C ALA A 92 6.84 -12.59 9.70
N LYS A 93 6.32 -13.80 9.48
CA LYS A 93 5.57 -14.57 10.46
C LYS A 93 6.35 -14.79 11.74
N THR A 94 7.67 -15.05 11.63
CA THR A 94 8.56 -15.23 12.80
C THR A 94 8.72 -13.96 13.63
N LYS A 95 8.38 -12.81 13.07
CA LYS A 95 8.48 -11.47 13.65
C LYS A 95 7.13 -10.85 14.00
N ASN A 96 6.03 -11.58 13.77
CA ASN A 96 4.66 -11.07 13.93
C ASN A 96 4.36 -9.81 13.09
N VAL A 97 4.91 -9.75 11.88
CA VAL A 97 4.73 -8.67 10.90
C VAL A 97 3.97 -9.19 9.69
N ASN A 98 3.06 -8.39 9.14
CA ASN A 98 2.40 -8.72 7.88
C ASN A 98 3.19 -8.17 6.69
N VAL A 99 3.11 -8.85 5.56
CA VAL A 99 3.59 -8.35 4.26
C VAL A 99 2.38 -7.96 3.43
N ILE A 100 2.30 -6.71 3.00
CA ILE A 100 1.15 -6.23 2.24
C ILE A 100 1.58 -5.59 0.92
N VAL A 101 0.73 -5.71 -0.08
CA VAL A 101 0.92 -5.14 -1.42
C VAL A 101 -0.06 -4.02 -1.64
N GLU A 102 0.41 -2.88 -2.10
CA GLU A 102 -0.42 -1.77 -2.56
C GLU A 102 -0.76 -1.92 -4.04
N ASN A 103 -1.97 -1.53 -4.46
CA ASN A 103 -2.23 -1.25 -5.86
C ASN A 103 -1.48 0.05 -6.22
N HIS A 104 -0.28 -0.09 -6.81
CA HIS A 104 0.67 1.00 -7.02
C HIS A 104 1.17 1.05 -8.47
N GLY A 105 0.22 1.16 -9.41
CA GLY A 105 0.49 1.19 -10.84
C GLY A 105 0.66 -0.18 -11.49
N TYR A 106 0.57 -0.24 -12.81
CA TYR A 106 0.79 -1.43 -13.63
C TYR A 106 -0.10 -2.61 -13.25
N LEU A 107 0.50 -3.80 -13.24
CA LEU A 107 -0.20 -5.05 -12.93
C LEU A 107 -0.75 -5.09 -11.50
N SER A 108 -0.16 -4.35 -10.55
CA SER A 108 -0.73 -4.23 -9.21
C SER A 108 -2.01 -3.38 -9.17
N SER A 109 -2.21 -2.47 -10.12
CA SER A 109 -3.47 -1.71 -10.30
C SER A 109 -4.51 -2.47 -11.13
N ASN A 110 -4.12 -3.56 -11.80
CA ASN A 110 -5.05 -4.52 -12.39
C ASN A 110 -5.56 -5.47 -11.30
N ILE A 111 -6.64 -5.07 -10.65
CA ILE A 111 -7.12 -5.74 -9.43
C ILE A 111 -7.43 -7.23 -9.65
N PRO A 112 -8.07 -7.68 -10.76
CA PRO A 112 -8.19 -9.11 -11.04
C PRO A 112 -6.87 -9.88 -11.02
N VAL A 113 -5.80 -9.26 -11.51
CA VAL A 113 -4.45 -9.86 -11.55
C VAL A 113 -3.82 -9.89 -10.15
N LEU A 114 -3.92 -8.78 -9.39
CA LEU A 114 -3.46 -8.73 -8.01
C LEU A 114 -4.18 -9.77 -7.13
N ILE A 115 -5.47 -9.99 -7.34
CA ILE A 115 -6.23 -11.01 -6.60
C ILE A 115 -5.75 -12.44 -6.96
N LYS A 116 -5.30 -12.70 -8.20
CA LYS A 116 -4.67 -13.99 -8.53
C LYS A 116 -3.42 -14.23 -7.66
N VAL A 117 -2.61 -13.19 -7.45
CA VAL A 117 -1.43 -13.26 -6.55
C VAL A 117 -1.88 -13.56 -5.12
N MET A 118 -2.85 -12.82 -4.57
CA MET A 118 -3.32 -13.04 -3.19
C MET A 118 -3.86 -14.45 -2.98
N LYS A 119 -4.62 -14.98 -3.96
CA LYS A 119 -5.11 -16.36 -3.93
C LYS A 119 -3.98 -17.39 -4.02
N GLY A 120 -2.93 -17.09 -4.81
CA GLY A 120 -1.76 -17.97 -4.93
C GLY A 120 -0.91 -18.02 -3.66
N VAL A 121 -0.77 -16.89 -2.97
CA VAL A 121 -0.05 -16.81 -1.69
C VAL A 121 -0.83 -17.48 -0.57
N ASN A 122 -2.09 -17.16 -0.40
CA ASN A 122 -3.02 -17.74 0.57
C ASN A 122 -2.45 -17.89 2.00
N LEU A 123 -1.75 -16.88 2.50
CA LEU A 123 -1.17 -16.85 3.84
C LEU A 123 -1.86 -15.78 4.70
N PRO A 124 -2.18 -16.06 5.98
CA PRO A 124 -2.93 -15.13 6.84
C PRO A 124 -2.19 -13.84 7.15
N ASN A 125 -0.86 -13.83 7.06
CA ASN A 125 -0.02 -12.63 7.26
C ASN A 125 0.46 -12.00 5.95
N CYS A 126 -0.14 -12.36 4.82
CA CYS A 126 0.00 -11.66 3.54
C CYS A 126 -1.34 -11.05 3.13
N GLY A 127 -1.34 -9.84 2.57
CA GLY A 127 -2.57 -9.17 2.15
C GLY A 127 -2.30 -7.95 1.29
N VAL A 128 -3.28 -7.05 1.24
CA VAL A 128 -3.18 -5.82 0.46
C VAL A 128 -3.39 -4.57 1.31
N LEU A 129 -2.92 -3.45 0.77
CA LEU A 129 -3.24 -2.09 1.17
C LEU A 129 -4.04 -1.47 0.00
N PRO A 130 -5.38 -1.52 0.00
CA PRO A 130 -6.17 -0.80 -0.98
C PRO A 130 -5.93 0.69 -0.90
N ASP A 131 -5.34 1.27 -1.95
CA ASP A 131 -5.21 2.70 -2.13
C ASP A 131 -6.37 3.23 -2.98
N PHE A 132 -6.93 4.39 -2.62
CA PHE A 132 -8.12 4.95 -3.26
C PHE A 132 -7.86 5.58 -4.63
N GLY A 133 -6.59 5.90 -4.96
CA GLY A 133 -6.21 6.65 -6.16
C GLY A 133 -5.42 5.88 -7.21
N ASN A 134 -4.72 4.82 -6.85
CA ASN A 134 -3.75 4.14 -7.71
C ASN A 134 -4.38 3.09 -8.64
N PHE A 135 -5.24 3.51 -9.57
CA PHE A 135 -5.95 2.61 -10.48
C PHE A 135 -5.58 2.75 -11.96
N CYS A 136 -4.55 3.55 -12.28
CA CYS A 136 -4.11 3.73 -13.64
C CYS A 136 -3.42 2.46 -14.17
N LEU A 137 -3.96 1.92 -15.27
CA LEU A 137 -3.45 0.75 -15.97
C LEU A 137 -2.49 1.12 -17.09
N LYS A 138 -2.75 2.26 -17.76
CA LYS A 138 -1.97 2.71 -18.90
C LYS A 138 -1.87 4.23 -18.92
N ARG A 139 -0.67 4.71 -19.19
CA ARG A 139 -0.39 6.15 -19.38
C ARG A 139 -0.04 6.46 -20.83
N GLU A 140 -0.21 7.71 -21.21
CA GLU A 140 0.20 8.22 -22.54
C GLU A 140 1.66 7.88 -22.82
N GLY A 141 1.94 7.53 -24.08
CA GLY A 141 3.31 7.19 -24.52
C GLY A 141 3.89 5.93 -23.93
N GLY A 142 3.14 5.15 -23.12
CA GLY A 142 3.67 3.99 -22.40
C GLY A 142 4.53 4.37 -21.19
N GLU A 143 4.49 5.63 -20.79
CA GLU A 143 5.22 6.15 -19.62
C GLU A 143 4.80 5.48 -18.32
N ARG A 144 5.74 5.37 -17.39
CA ARG A 144 5.51 4.66 -16.15
C ARG A 144 4.78 5.53 -15.12
N TRP A 145 5.19 6.77 -14.93
CA TRP A 145 4.70 7.61 -13.84
C TRP A 145 4.18 8.98 -14.27
N ASN A 146 4.94 9.73 -15.04
CA ASN A 146 4.77 11.17 -15.20
C ASN A 146 3.89 11.58 -16.39
N ALA A 147 3.04 10.69 -16.91
CA ALA A 147 2.13 10.99 -18.00
C ALA A 147 0.66 10.79 -17.60
N LYS A 148 -0.23 11.40 -18.37
CA LYS A 148 -1.68 11.30 -18.16
C LYS A 148 -2.14 9.85 -18.21
N CYS A 149 -2.99 9.45 -17.29
CA CYS A 149 -3.66 8.16 -17.34
C CYS A 149 -4.68 8.12 -18.48
N VAL A 150 -4.61 7.09 -19.31
CA VAL A 150 -5.51 6.89 -20.46
C VAL A 150 -6.36 5.65 -20.35
N ASP A 151 -6.05 4.77 -19.40
CA ASP A 151 -6.85 3.59 -19.07
C ASP A 151 -6.80 3.38 -17.55
N GLU A 152 -7.96 3.36 -16.92
CA GLU A 152 -8.09 3.27 -15.46
C GLU A 152 -9.07 2.17 -15.07
N TYR A 153 -8.69 1.34 -14.10
CA TYR A 153 -9.61 0.40 -13.48
C TYR A 153 -10.60 1.14 -12.56
N ASP A 154 -11.87 0.72 -12.52
CA ASP A 154 -12.85 1.33 -11.61
C ASP A 154 -12.41 1.16 -10.15
N ARG A 155 -12.12 2.27 -9.48
CA ARG A 155 -11.59 2.31 -8.11
C ARG A 155 -12.52 1.73 -7.07
N TYR A 156 -13.83 1.89 -7.24
CA TYR A 156 -14.82 1.39 -6.28
C TYR A 156 -14.99 -0.12 -6.40
N ILE A 157 -15.03 -0.63 -7.63
CA ILE A 157 -15.00 -2.08 -7.89
C ILE A 157 -13.68 -2.66 -7.39
N GLY A 158 -12.57 -1.97 -7.64
CA GLY A 158 -11.23 -2.40 -7.22
C GLY A 158 -11.08 -2.50 -5.72
N VAL A 159 -11.40 -1.42 -4.97
CA VAL A 159 -11.33 -1.45 -3.51
C VAL A 159 -12.26 -2.52 -2.96
N LYS A 160 -13.52 -2.60 -3.42
CA LYS A 160 -14.46 -3.64 -2.99
C LYS A 160 -13.89 -5.05 -3.15
N ALA A 161 -13.25 -5.33 -4.29
CA ALA A 161 -12.67 -6.64 -4.57
C ALA A 161 -11.44 -6.96 -3.71
N MET A 162 -10.68 -5.94 -3.29
CA MET A 162 -9.50 -6.07 -2.44
C MET A 162 -9.82 -6.22 -0.95
N MET A 163 -10.99 -5.74 -0.49
CA MET A 163 -11.33 -5.73 0.95
C MET A 163 -11.19 -7.08 1.67
N PRO A 164 -11.53 -8.25 1.07
CA PRO A 164 -11.31 -9.54 1.74
C PRO A 164 -9.84 -9.84 2.09
N TYR A 165 -8.91 -9.17 1.44
CA TYR A 165 -7.46 -9.32 1.64
C TYR A 165 -6.84 -8.12 2.36
N ALA A 166 -7.61 -7.07 2.66
CA ALA A 166 -7.09 -5.82 3.21
C ALA A 166 -6.56 -5.99 4.64
N LYS A 167 -5.35 -5.48 4.87
CA LYS A 167 -4.72 -5.39 6.19
C LYS A 167 -4.39 -3.96 6.58
N SER A 168 -4.42 -3.05 5.64
CA SER A 168 -4.38 -1.60 5.80
C SER A 168 -5.20 -0.97 4.67
N VAL A 169 -5.45 0.33 4.74
CA VAL A 169 -6.15 1.11 3.71
C VAL A 169 -5.46 2.45 3.57
N SER A 170 -5.26 2.94 2.34
CA SER A 170 -4.73 4.27 2.06
C SER A 170 -5.83 5.16 1.48
N ALA A 171 -6.17 6.23 2.22
CA ALA A 171 -7.08 7.27 1.78
C ALA A 171 -6.31 8.32 0.96
N LYS A 172 -5.99 7.96 -0.29
CA LYS A 172 -5.36 8.86 -1.27
C LYS A 172 -6.27 10.00 -1.61
N SER A 173 -5.74 11.22 -1.70
CA SER A 173 -6.44 12.41 -2.14
C SER A 173 -5.55 13.31 -2.99
N TYR A 174 -6.16 14.13 -3.84
CA TYR A 174 -5.47 15.02 -4.75
C TYR A 174 -5.91 16.47 -4.60
N ASP A 175 -7.21 16.75 -4.66
CA ASP A 175 -7.73 18.10 -4.56
C ASP A 175 -9.12 18.15 -3.91
N PHE A 176 -9.50 19.32 -3.40
CA PHE A 176 -10.73 19.53 -2.65
C PHE A 176 -11.51 20.71 -3.20
N ASN A 177 -12.84 20.57 -3.24
CA ASN A 177 -13.74 21.66 -3.56
C ASN A 177 -13.99 22.56 -2.33
N ASP A 178 -14.78 23.64 -2.52
CA ASP A 178 -15.09 24.61 -1.46
C ASP A 178 -15.86 24.01 -0.26
N LYS A 179 -16.44 22.82 -0.44
CA LYS A 179 -17.13 22.08 0.63
C LYS A 179 -16.21 21.12 1.38
N GLY A 180 -14.94 21.03 0.97
CA GLY A 180 -13.95 20.11 1.51
C GLY A 180 -14.14 18.66 1.06
N ASP A 181 -14.87 18.42 -0.03
CA ASP A 181 -14.99 17.10 -0.64
C ASP A 181 -13.90 16.92 -1.70
N GLU A 182 -13.33 15.72 -1.80
CA GLU A 182 -12.34 15.38 -2.83
C GLU A 182 -12.96 15.41 -4.22
N THR A 183 -12.23 15.91 -5.22
CA THR A 183 -12.81 16.24 -6.53
C THR A 183 -12.85 15.04 -7.50
N LEU A 184 -12.03 14.01 -7.28
CA LEU A 184 -11.93 12.83 -8.12
C LEU A 184 -12.47 11.55 -7.46
N ILE A 185 -12.47 11.51 -6.12
CA ILE A 185 -12.81 10.34 -5.33
C ILE A 185 -13.99 10.64 -4.42
N ASP A 186 -15.11 9.94 -4.63
CA ASP A 186 -16.24 10.00 -3.71
C ASP A 186 -15.92 9.23 -2.42
N TYR A 187 -15.51 9.95 -1.40
CA TYR A 187 -15.11 9.40 -0.10
C TYR A 187 -16.28 8.79 0.67
N TYR A 188 -17.50 9.27 0.46
CA TYR A 188 -18.69 8.71 1.10
C TYR A 188 -18.96 7.30 0.60
N LYS A 189 -18.94 7.13 -0.73
CA LYS A 189 -19.04 5.82 -1.38
C LYS A 189 -17.88 4.91 -1.02
N MET A 190 -16.65 5.46 -1.02
CA MET A 190 -15.44 4.69 -0.77
C MET A 190 -15.38 4.14 0.65
N LEU A 191 -15.65 4.98 1.66
CA LEU A 191 -15.66 4.54 3.06
C LEU A 191 -16.81 3.58 3.36
N GLN A 192 -17.95 3.70 2.68
CA GLN A 192 -19.01 2.70 2.80
C GLN A 192 -18.54 1.33 2.30
N ILE A 193 -17.82 1.28 1.17
CA ILE A 193 -17.22 0.03 0.66
C ILE A 193 -16.24 -0.57 1.67
N VAL A 194 -15.38 0.25 2.27
CA VAL A 194 -14.42 -0.20 3.28
C VAL A 194 -15.13 -0.78 4.51
N LYS A 195 -16.19 -0.10 4.99
CA LYS A 195 -17.02 -0.56 6.11
C LYS A 195 -17.76 -1.86 5.78
N ASP A 196 -18.40 -1.92 4.63
CA ASP A 196 -19.15 -3.11 4.17
C ASP A 196 -18.23 -4.33 3.99
N GLY A 197 -16.96 -4.08 3.65
CA GLY A 197 -15.90 -5.09 3.64
C GLY A 197 -15.48 -5.60 5.02
N GLY A 198 -16.06 -5.06 6.10
CA GLY A 198 -15.79 -5.48 7.48
C GLY A 198 -14.46 -4.98 8.04
N TYR A 199 -13.80 -4.01 7.39
CA TYR A 199 -12.52 -3.47 7.85
C TYR A 199 -12.69 -2.67 9.15
N LYS A 200 -11.79 -2.93 10.12
CA LYS A 200 -11.80 -2.30 11.45
C LYS A 200 -10.42 -1.73 11.84
N GLY A 201 -9.49 -1.69 10.89
CA GLY A 201 -8.14 -1.19 11.11
C GLY A 201 -8.02 0.32 10.96
N PHE A 202 -6.79 0.79 10.93
CA PHE A 202 -6.48 2.19 10.66
C PHE A 202 -6.58 2.49 9.16
N ILE A 203 -7.01 3.70 8.83
CA ILE A 203 -6.98 4.25 7.47
C ILE A 203 -5.83 5.26 7.43
N GLY A 204 -4.82 4.98 6.62
CA GLY A 204 -3.72 5.90 6.34
C GLY A 204 -4.20 7.08 5.50
N ILE A 205 -3.64 8.26 5.73
CA ILE A 205 -3.90 9.44 4.92
C ILE A 205 -2.72 9.66 4.01
N GLU A 206 -3.00 9.87 2.71
CA GLU A 206 -1.98 10.16 1.71
C GLU A 206 -2.48 11.25 0.78
N TYR A 207 -1.84 12.43 0.84
CA TYR A 207 -2.13 13.55 -0.03
C TYR A 207 -1.06 13.67 -1.12
N GLU A 208 -1.48 13.65 -2.38
CA GLU A 208 -0.62 13.82 -3.57
C GLU A 208 -1.09 14.98 -4.46
N GLY A 209 -1.76 15.97 -3.89
CA GLY A 209 -2.21 17.15 -4.62
C GLY A 209 -1.12 18.19 -4.80
N ASN A 210 -1.38 19.13 -5.72
CA ASN A 210 -0.41 20.20 -6.05
C ASN A 210 -0.88 21.59 -5.62
N ARG A 211 -2.13 21.74 -5.15
CA ARG A 211 -2.72 23.05 -4.85
C ARG A 211 -2.55 23.46 -3.40
N LEU A 212 -2.65 22.55 -2.48
CA LEU A 212 -2.43 22.78 -1.06
C LEU A 212 -1.01 22.38 -0.67
N SER A 213 -0.50 22.93 0.43
CA SER A 213 0.71 22.40 1.05
C SER A 213 0.46 20.96 1.56
N GLU A 214 1.51 20.22 1.81
CA GLU A 214 1.41 18.86 2.35
C GLU A 214 0.60 18.83 3.66
N ASP A 215 0.89 19.73 4.59
CA ASP A 215 0.19 19.83 5.87
C ASP A 215 -1.30 20.15 5.69
N GLU A 216 -1.63 21.12 4.84
CA GLU A 216 -3.03 21.47 4.54
C GLU A 216 -3.77 20.32 3.87
N GLY A 217 -3.15 19.64 2.91
CA GLY A 217 -3.72 18.49 2.21
C GLY A 217 -3.96 17.31 3.14
N ILE A 218 -3.03 17.01 4.05
CA ILE A 218 -3.18 15.98 5.08
C ILE A 218 -4.35 16.31 6.01
N ILE A 219 -4.45 17.56 6.45
CA ILE A 219 -5.55 18.02 7.32
C ILE A 219 -6.88 17.95 6.59
N ALA A 220 -6.94 18.39 5.31
CA ALA A 220 -8.14 18.31 4.50
C ALA A 220 -8.62 16.87 4.30
N THR A 221 -7.71 15.96 3.98
CA THR A 221 -8.00 14.53 3.84
C THR A 221 -8.53 13.95 5.14
N LYS A 222 -7.88 14.24 6.27
CA LYS A 222 -8.34 13.81 7.60
C LYS A 222 -9.77 14.28 7.87
N ASN A 223 -10.04 15.57 7.64
CA ASN A 223 -11.36 16.15 7.89
C ASN A 223 -12.42 15.49 7.00
N LEU A 224 -12.10 15.21 5.74
CA LEU A 224 -13.01 14.53 4.83
C LEU A 224 -13.27 13.07 5.25
N VAL A 225 -12.24 12.32 5.65
CA VAL A 225 -12.40 10.96 6.20
C VAL A 225 -13.36 10.98 7.40
N LEU A 226 -13.15 11.90 8.35
CA LEU A 226 -14.01 12.02 9.53
C LEU A 226 -15.45 12.42 9.19
N LYS A 227 -15.62 13.38 8.26
CA LYS A 227 -16.92 13.82 7.74
C LYS A 227 -17.68 12.69 7.07
N ALA A 228 -17.04 11.96 6.16
CA ALA A 228 -17.65 10.87 5.44
C ALA A 228 -17.97 9.68 6.38
N ALA A 229 -17.11 9.41 7.37
CA ALA A 229 -17.34 8.36 8.36
C ALA A 229 -18.63 8.57 9.19
N GLN A 230 -19.04 9.82 9.41
CA GLN A 230 -20.30 10.14 10.12
C GLN A 230 -21.56 9.75 9.34
N THR A 231 -21.45 9.54 8.03
CA THR A 231 -22.59 9.19 7.16
C THR A 231 -22.74 7.69 6.93
N LEU A 232 -21.82 6.88 7.43
CA LEU A 232 -21.81 5.43 7.21
C LEU A 232 -23.01 4.74 7.86
N LYS A 233 -23.68 3.90 7.09
CA LYS A 233 -24.89 3.15 7.49
C LYS A 233 -24.54 1.76 8.05
#